data_a0bf6a5b5390fcdc43f71ef61f153ac0
#
_entry.id   a0bf6a5b5390fcdc43f71ef61f153ac0
#
_cell.length_a   1.000
_cell.length_b   1.000
_cell.length_c   1.000
_cell.angle_alpha   90.00
_cell.angle_beta   90.00
_cell.angle_gamma   90.00
#
_symmetry.space_group_name_H-M   'P 1'
#
loop_
_entity.id
_entity.type
_entity.pdbx_description
1 polymer ?
#
loop_
_entity_poly.entity_id
_entity_poly.type
_entity_poly.pdbx_seq_one_letter_code
_entity_poly.pdbx_strand_id
1 'polypeptide(L)'
;DLKTIEIKALESLVRRNDLPKEVIDTIQQVRRLRIGIADLEAKLVLQRQLLSDIKEEQSRIRNNMSSLNRDSELYRRYVTKLTTQEDRFDDALQAIAETRVKLTDLKRQLAKFFPSSDGDEKAKSEKDPFGADDNPFGAPETNEDPFGL
;
A
#
# COMPACT_ATOMS: atom_id res chain seq x y z
N ASP A 1 -4.95 11.80 -17.53
CA ASP A 1 -4.24 11.80 -16.26
C ASP A 1 -2.99 12.66 -16.39
N LEU A 2 -2.77 13.62 -15.45
CA LEU A 2 -1.63 14.55 -15.44
C LEU A 2 -0.28 13.82 -15.54
N LYS A 3 -0.14 12.67 -14.86
CA LYS A 3 1.09 11.86 -14.89
C LYS A 3 1.41 11.32 -16.29
N THR A 4 0.39 10.92 -17.03
CA THR A 4 0.55 10.47 -18.43
C THR A 4 0.97 11.60 -19.36
N ILE A 5 0.44 12.81 -19.12
CA ILE A 5 0.82 14.01 -19.91
C ILE A 5 2.29 14.37 -19.67
N GLU A 6 2.75 14.33 -18.41
CA GLU A 6 4.17 14.60 -18.09
C GLU A 6 5.13 13.61 -18.72
N ILE A 7 4.81 12.32 -18.73
CA ILE A 7 5.63 11.28 -19.37
C ILE A 7 5.69 11.51 -20.89
N LYS A 8 4.56 11.80 -21.53
CA LYS A 8 4.53 12.12 -22.96
C LYS A 8 5.30 13.38 -23.31
N ALA A 9 5.25 14.40 -22.47
CA ALA A 9 6.04 15.62 -22.66
C ALA A 9 7.55 15.33 -22.63
N LEU A 10 8.01 14.49 -21.68
CA LEU A 10 9.40 14.04 -21.61
C LEU A 10 9.81 13.24 -22.86
N GLU A 11 8.93 12.39 -23.40
CA GLU A 11 9.19 11.66 -24.65
C GLU A 11 9.35 12.59 -25.84
N SER A 12 8.55 13.65 -25.94
CA SER A 12 8.65 14.63 -27.02
C SER A 12 9.94 15.42 -26.97
N LEU A 13 10.45 15.72 -25.75
CA LEU A 13 11.72 16.40 -25.57
C LEU A 13 12.91 15.52 -26.01
N VAL A 14 12.90 14.22 -25.72
CA VAL A 14 13.97 13.29 -26.13
C VAL A 14 14.05 13.14 -27.65
N ARG A 15 12.96 13.34 -28.39
CA ARG A 15 12.94 13.25 -29.85
C ARG A 15 13.55 14.47 -30.55
N ARG A 16 13.87 15.55 -29.83
CA ARG A 16 14.54 16.72 -30.38
C ARG A 16 16.03 16.43 -30.50
N ASN A 17 16.54 16.43 -31.73
CA ASN A 17 17.95 16.12 -32.04
C ASN A 17 18.93 17.25 -31.69
N ASP A 18 18.45 18.36 -31.13
CA ASP A 18 19.20 19.56 -30.82
C ASP A 18 19.67 19.65 -29.35
N LEU A 19 19.35 18.62 -28.52
CA LEU A 19 19.74 18.61 -27.12
C LEU A 19 21.08 17.91 -26.87
N PRO A 20 21.93 18.45 -25.96
CA PRO A 20 23.13 17.76 -25.51
C PRO A 20 22.82 16.35 -24.97
N LYS A 21 23.73 15.40 -25.21
CA LYS A 21 23.54 13.99 -24.80
C LYS A 21 23.25 13.85 -23.30
N GLU A 22 23.94 14.63 -22.46
CA GLU A 22 23.77 14.63 -21.01
C GLU A 22 22.35 15.03 -20.60
N VAL A 23 21.74 15.98 -21.32
CA VAL A 23 20.34 16.38 -21.09
C VAL A 23 19.39 15.26 -21.49
N ILE A 24 19.64 14.62 -22.63
CA ILE A 24 18.84 13.48 -23.10
C ILE A 24 18.89 12.33 -22.06
N ASP A 25 20.09 11.98 -21.57
CA ASP A 25 20.28 10.93 -20.57
C ASP A 25 19.55 11.25 -19.27
N THR A 26 19.59 12.50 -18.83
CA THR A 26 18.87 12.98 -17.64
C THR A 26 17.35 12.87 -17.82
N ILE A 27 16.83 13.33 -18.97
CA ILE A 27 15.40 13.22 -19.27
C ILE A 27 14.95 11.75 -19.29
N GLN A 28 15.75 10.87 -19.90
CA GLN A 28 15.44 9.43 -19.92
C GLN A 28 15.44 8.82 -18.52
N GLN A 29 16.33 9.25 -17.65
CA GLN A 29 16.39 8.77 -16.26
C GLN A 29 15.15 9.23 -15.48
N VAL A 30 14.79 10.51 -15.57
CA VAL A 30 13.57 11.06 -14.96
C VAL A 30 12.32 10.31 -15.46
N ARG A 31 12.25 10.07 -16.77
CA ARG A 31 11.15 9.31 -17.38
C ARG A 31 11.04 7.89 -16.78
N ARG A 32 12.15 7.16 -16.68
CA ARG A 32 12.16 5.81 -16.07
C ARG A 32 11.67 5.84 -14.62
N LEU A 33 12.12 6.81 -13.83
CA LEU A 33 11.68 6.96 -12.44
C LEU A 33 10.19 7.25 -12.35
N ARG A 34 9.64 8.13 -13.19
CA ARG A 34 8.21 8.45 -13.21
C ARG A 34 7.35 7.27 -13.62
N ILE A 35 7.77 6.48 -14.60
CA ILE A 35 7.08 5.24 -15.00
C ILE A 35 7.08 4.26 -13.82
N GLY A 36 8.25 4.01 -13.22
CA GLY A 36 8.35 3.10 -12.07
C GLY A 36 7.51 3.53 -10.87
N ILE A 37 7.41 4.84 -10.59
CA ILE A 37 6.52 5.39 -9.55
C ILE A 37 5.06 5.09 -9.90
N ALA A 38 4.63 5.38 -11.14
CA ALA A 38 3.25 5.14 -11.57
C ALA A 38 2.87 3.66 -11.47
N ASP A 39 3.77 2.75 -11.86
CA ASP A 39 3.57 1.30 -11.77
C ASP A 39 3.43 0.83 -10.32
N LEU A 40 4.28 1.34 -9.42
CA LEU A 40 4.20 0.99 -7.99
C LEU A 40 2.95 1.57 -7.32
N GLU A 41 2.52 2.78 -7.69
CA GLU A 41 1.27 3.36 -7.19
C GLU A 41 0.05 2.53 -7.65
N ALA A 42 0.02 2.13 -8.93
CA ALA A 42 -1.03 1.23 -9.44
C ALA A 42 -1.02 -0.12 -8.71
N LYS A 43 0.17 -0.69 -8.47
CA LYS A 43 0.33 -1.93 -7.70
C LYS A 43 -0.20 -1.79 -6.29
N LEU A 44 0.05 -0.68 -5.59
CA LEU A 44 -0.48 -0.43 -4.25
C LEU A 44 -2.01 -0.40 -4.23
N VAL A 45 -2.65 0.18 -5.23
CA VAL A 45 -4.12 0.19 -5.34
C VAL A 45 -4.65 -1.24 -5.40
N LEU A 46 -4.08 -2.09 -6.27
CA LEU A 46 -4.48 -3.50 -6.39
C LEU A 46 -4.23 -4.31 -5.12
N GLN A 47 -3.10 -4.09 -4.45
CA GLN A 47 -2.77 -4.77 -3.20
C GLN A 47 -3.74 -4.38 -2.07
N ARG A 48 -4.13 -3.11 -1.98
CA ARG A 48 -5.13 -2.63 -1.01
C ARG A 48 -6.51 -3.22 -1.28
N GLN A 49 -6.89 -3.33 -2.56
CA GLN A 49 -8.16 -3.98 -2.94
C GLN A 49 -8.16 -5.45 -2.51
N LEU A 50 -7.09 -6.19 -2.80
CA LEU A 50 -6.95 -7.57 -2.35
C LEU A 50 -7.08 -7.71 -0.82
N LEU A 51 -6.47 -6.80 -0.07
CA LEU A 51 -6.56 -6.79 1.40
C LEU A 51 -8.01 -6.57 1.87
N SER A 52 -8.76 -5.66 1.21
CA SER A 52 -10.17 -5.43 1.47
C SER A 52 -11.01 -6.67 1.19
N ASP A 53 -10.79 -7.32 0.05
CA ASP A 53 -11.52 -8.53 -0.33
C ASP A 53 -11.30 -9.68 0.66
N ILE A 54 -10.05 -9.84 1.16
CA ILE A 54 -9.72 -10.83 2.19
C ILE A 54 -10.49 -10.54 3.49
N LYS A 55 -10.51 -9.28 3.96
CA LYS A 55 -11.24 -8.87 5.16
C LYS A 55 -12.74 -9.15 5.04
N GLU A 56 -13.34 -8.82 3.90
CA GLU A 56 -14.76 -9.09 3.65
C GLU A 56 -15.05 -10.59 3.67
N GLU A 57 -14.22 -11.40 3.04
CA GLU A 57 -14.38 -12.85 3.05
C GLU A 57 -14.22 -13.44 4.46
N GLN A 58 -13.24 -12.98 5.24
CA GLN A 58 -13.08 -13.37 6.64
C GLN A 58 -14.31 -13.02 7.48
N SER A 59 -14.85 -11.80 7.31
CA SER A 59 -16.07 -11.39 8.00
C SER A 59 -17.25 -12.29 7.65
N ARG A 60 -17.45 -12.61 6.38
CA ARG A 60 -18.47 -13.53 5.91
C ARG A 60 -18.30 -14.93 6.50
N ILE A 61 -17.07 -15.44 6.57
CA ILE A 61 -16.79 -16.75 7.16
C ILE A 61 -17.12 -16.75 8.64
N ARG A 62 -16.69 -15.74 9.41
CA ARG A 62 -17.00 -15.64 10.86
C ARG A 62 -18.50 -15.57 11.11
N ASN A 63 -19.24 -14.80 10.32
CA ASN A 63 -20.69 -14.72 10.41
C ASN A 63 -21.35 -16.08 10.16
N ASN A 64 -20.90 -16.82 9.15
CA ASN A 64 -21.42 -18.16 8.87
C ASN A 64 -21.08 -19.16 10.01
N MET A 65 -19.92 -19.03 10.62
CA MET A 65 -19.50 -19.90 11.73
C MET A 65 -20.29 -19.66 13.01
N SER A 66 -20.81 -18.45 13.22
CA SER A 66 -21.52 -18.08 14.45
C SER A 66 -22.77 -18.93 14.70
N SER A 67 -23.41 -19.45 13.65
CA SER A 67 -24.61 -20.30 13.71
C SER A 67 -24.33 -21.80 13.65
N LEU A 68 -23.06 -22.20 13.55
CA LEU A 68 -22.67 -23.60 13.36
C LEU A 68 -22.27 -24.26 14.69
N ASN A 69 -22.57 -25.56 14.78
CA ASN A 69 -22.01 -26.39 15.87
C ASN A 69 -20.49 -26.53 15.65
N ARG A 70 -19.70 -26.27 16.71
CA ARG A 70 -18.23 -26.33 16.68
C ARG A 70 -17.68 -27.72 16.33
N ASP A 71 -18.43 -28.80 16.63
CA ASP A 71 -18.02 -30.16 16.30
C ASP A 71 -18.38 -30.58 14.88
N SER A 72 -19.06 -29.72 14.12
CA SER A 72 -19.46 -30.02 12.74
C SER A 72 -18.28 -30.02 11.81
N GLU A 73 -18.33 -30.87 10.77
CA GLU A 73 -17.33 -30.87 9.69
C GLU A 73 -17.26 -29.51 8.96
N LEU A 74 -18.42 -28.87 8.78
CA LEU A 74 -18.49 -27.56 8.14
C LEU A 74 -17.76 -26.48 8.95
N TYR A 75 -17.88 -26.50 10.28
CA TYR A 75 -17.15 -25.60 11.14
C TYR A 75 -15.62 -25.79 10.98
N ARG A 76 -15.14 -27.03 10.99
CA ARG A 76 -13.70 -27.35 10.79
C ARG A 76 -13.20 -26.85 9.43
N ARG A 77 -13.98 -26.99 8.37
CA ARG A 77 -13.64 -26.46 7.04
C ARG A 77 -13.52 -24.92 7.05
N TYR A 78 -14.40 -24.22 7.74
CA TYR A 78 -14.31 -22.78 7.89
C TYR A 78 -13.09 -22.34 8.71
N VAL A 79 -12.74 -23.07 9.78
CA VAL A 79 -11.50 -22.82 10.53
C VAL A 79 -10.28 -22.92 9.61
N THR A 80 -10.16 -24.00 8.86
CA THR A 80 -9.06 -24.16 7.89
C THR A 80 -9.04 -23.02 6.87
N LYS A 81 -10.21 -22.62 6.36
CA LYS A 81 -10.32 -21.52 5.41
C LYS A 81 -9.89 -20.19 6.02
N LEU A 82 -10.27 -19.90 7.27
CA LEU A 82 -9.82 -18.71 7.99
C LEU A 82 -8.29 -18.71 8.17
N THR A 83 -7.68 -19.83 8.58
CA THR A 83 -6.22 -19.92 8.69
C THR A 83 -5.53 -19.57 7.38
N THR A 84 -6.00 -20.15 6.26
CA THR A 84 -5.44 -19.81 4.93
C THR A 84 -5.65 -18.32 4.57
N GLN A 85 -6.76 -17.72 5.00
CA GLN A 85 -7.01 -16.29 4.75
C GLN A 85 -6.12 -15.38 5.62
N GLU A 86 -5.80 -15.79 6.85
CA GLU A 86 -4.83 -15.07 7.69
C GLU A 86 -3.45 -15.06 7.05
N ASP A 87 -2.95 -16.22 6.59
CA ASP A 87 -1.67 -16.29 5.89
C ASP A 87 -1.64 -15.35 4.66
N ARG A 88 -2.71 -15.35 3.85
CA ARG A 88 -2.84 -14.46 2.69
C ARG A 88 -2.93 -12.99 3.07
N PHE A 89 -3.52 -12.69 4.21
CA PHE A 89 -3.61 -11.33 4.75
C PHE A 89 -2.23 -10.80 5.14
N ASP A 90 -1.45 -11.62 5.84
CA ASP A 90 -0.08 -11.28 6.25
C ASP A 90 0.84 -11.09 5.03
N ASP A 91 0.76 -11.99 4.04
CA ASP A 91 1.47 -11.85 2.77
C ASP A 91 1.12 -10.54 2.05
N ALA A 92 -0.16 -10.17 2.03
CA ALA A 92 -0.62 -8.93 1.41
C ALA A 92 -0.10 -7.69 2.14
N LEU A 93 -0.08 -7.70 3.48
CA LEU A 93 0.49 -6.62 4.29
C LEU A 93 1.99 -6.46 4.02
N GLN A 94 2.74 -7.56 4.00
CA GLN A 94 4.16 -7.54 3.70
C GLN A 94 4.41 -6.98 2.29
N ALA A 95 3.65 -7.43 1.28
CA ALA A 95 3.77 -6.96 -0.10
C ALA A 95 3.47 -5.45 -0.22
N ILE A 96 2.50 -4.92 0.54
CA ILE A 96 2.21 -3.48 0.62
C ILE A 96 3.40 -2.73 1.23
N ALA A 97 3.96 -3.22 2.34
CA ALA A 97 5.10 -2.60 3.00
C ALA A 97 6.31 -2.51 2.06
N GLU A 98 6.66 -3.61 1.39
CA GLU A 98 7.76 -3.64 0.41
C GLU A 98 7.53 -2.67 -0.76
N THR A 99 6.30 -2.61 -1.27
CA THR A 99 5.96 -1.72 -2.38
C THR A 99 6.06 -0.25 -1.95
N ARG A 100 5.66 0.10 -0.71
CA ARG A 100 5.81 1.45 -0.14
C ARG A 100 7.28 1.86 -0.01
N VAL A 101 8.15 0.97 0.47
CA VAL A 101 9.59 1.23 0.58
C VAL A 101 10.18 1.55 -0.80
N LYS A 102 9.90 0.71 -1.80
CA LYS A 102 10.35 0.93 -3.18
C LYS A 102 9.84 2.25 -3.76
N LEU A 103 8.56 2.56 -3.52
CA LEU A 103 7.95 3.82 -3.98
C LEU A 103 8.63 5.03 -3.37
N THR A 104 8.88 5.00 -2.05
CA THR A 104 9.58 6.08 -1.35
C THR A 104 10.99 6.28 -1.90
N ASP A 105 11.70 5.18 -2.20
CA ASP A 105 13.03 5.24 -2.76
C ASP A 105 13.05 5.87 -4.16
N LEU A 106 12.13 5.45 -5.05
CA LEU A 106 12.02 6.07 -6.38
C LEU A 106 11.64 7.56 -6.31
N LYS A 107 10.72 7.93 -5.41
CA LYS A 107 10.35 9.35 -5.19
C LYS A 107 11.55 10.16 -4.70
N ARG A 108 12.35 9.62 -3.78
CA ARG A 108 13.58 10.25 -3.30
C ARG A 108 14.62 10.39 -4.41
N GLN A 109 14.78 9.39 -5.27
CA GLN A 109 15.67 9.47 -6.42
C GLN A 109 15.20 10.55 -7.41
N LEU A 110 13.89 10.62 -7.68
CA LEU A 110 13.31 11.64 -8.55
C LEU A 110 13.52 13.06 -8.01
N ALA A 111 13.38 13.24 -6.68
CA ALA A 111 13.56 14.54 -6.03
C ALA A 111 14.98 15.12 -6.22
N LYS A 112 16.01 14.28 -6.42
CA LYS A 112 17.38 14.76 -6.69
C LYS A 112 17.51 15.54 -8.01
N PHE A 113 16.60 15.31 -8.95
CA PHE A 113 16.58 16.04 -10.24
C PHE A 113 15.83 17.37 -10.15
N PHE A 114 15.06 17.58 -9.08
CA PHE A 114 14.27 18.79 -8.87
C PHE A 114 14.51 19.28 -7.43
N PRO A 115 15.71 19.79 -7.13
CA PRO A 115 15.95 20.37 -5.81
C PRO A 115 14.99 21.55 -5.65
N SER A 116 14.11 21.48 -4.64
CA SER A 116 13.22 22.57 -4.31
C SER A 116 14.05 23.81 -3.97
N SER A 117 13.82 24.89 -4.66
CA SER A 117 14.45 26.18 -4.36
C SER A 117 13.80 26.90 -3.17
N ASP A 118 12.82 26.27 -2.53
CA ASP A 118 12.15 26.80 -1.35
C ASP A 118 12.13 25.73 -0.23
N GLY A 119 12.84 26.05 0.87
CA GLY A 119 12.59 25.41 2.13
C GLY A 119 11.17 25.76 2.59
N ASP A 120 10.42 24.76 2.96
CA ASP A 120 9.11 24.73 3.60
C ASP A 120 7.96 24.14 2.72
N GLU A 121 8.04 22.86 2.45
CA GLU A 121 6.82 22.07 2.56
C GLU A 121 7.02 20.98 3.62
N LYS A 122 6.57 21.31 4.84
CA LYS A 122 6.22 20.33 5.84
C LYS A 122 5.49 19.20 5.13
N ALA A 123 6.06 18.00 5.20
CA ALA A 123 5.39 16.79 4.83
C ALA A 123 3.96 16.84 5.42
N LYS A 124 2.98 17.19 4.60
CA LYS A 124 1.61 16.82 4.89
C LYS A 124 1.63 15.31 4.91
N SER A 125 1.67 14.75 6.11
CA SER A 125 1.38 13.34 6.31
C SER A 125 0.05 13.12 5.61
N GLU A 126 0.08 12.48 4.43
CA GLU A 126 -1.11 11.83 3.90
C GLU A 126 -1.61 10.97 5.06
N LYS A 127 -2.74 11.36 5.62
CA LYS A 127 -3.45 10.54 6.59
C LYS A 127 -3.60 9.18 5.93
N ASP A 128 -2.87 8.21 6.43
CA ASP A 128 -3.00 6.82 5.99
C ASP A 128 -4.45 6.44 6.27
N PRO A 129 -5.29 6.14 5.27
CA PRO A 129 -6.68 5.76 5.52
C PRO A 129 -6.79 4.46 6.32
N PHE A 130 -5.68 3.77 6.55
CA PHE A 130 -5.52 2.65 7.46
C PHE A 130 -4.55 3.01 8.59
N GLY A 131 -4.64 4.25 9.11
CA GLY A 131 -3.87 4.70 10.26
C GLY A 131 -4.01 3.74 11.44
N ALA A 132 -2.95 3.66 12.23
CA ALA A 132 -2.74 2.73 13.35
C ALA A 132 -3.81 2.74 14.46
N ASP A 133 -4.90 3.48 14.28
CA ASP A 133 -5.98 3.61 15.27
C ASP A 133 -7.09 2.54 15.12
N ASP A 134 -7.11 1.77 14.03
CA ASP A 134 -7.98 0.61 13.89
C ASP A 134 -7.21 -0.67 14.25
N ASN A 135 -6.87 -0.82 15.51
CA ASN A 135 -6.55 -2.12 16.08
C ASN A 135 -7.90 -2.79 16.48
N PRO A 136 -8.48 -3.68 15.66
CA PRO A 136 -9.72 -4.36 15.98
C PRO A 136 -9.57 -5.35 17.14
N PHE A 137 -8.34 -5.52 17.64
CA PHE A 137 -8.00 -6.27 18.83
C PHE A 137 -7.47 -5.32 19.91
N GLY A 138 -8.24 -4.27 20.23
CA GLY A 138 -7.99 -3.47 21.42
C GLY A 138 -7.73 -4.42 22.59
N ALA A 139 -6.55 -4.28 23.23
CA ALA A 139 -6.26 -5.02 24.45
C ALA A 139 -7.44 -4.85 25.40
N PRO A 140 -7.93 -5.93 26.05
CA PRO A 140 -9.00 -5.80 27.02
C PRO A 140 -8.53 -4.80 28.08
N GLU A 141 -9.31 -3.74 28.26
CA GLU A 141 -9.13 -2.84 29.38
C GLU A 141 -9.09 -3.73 30.63
N THR A 142 -8.02 -3.61 31.39
CA THR A 142 -7.89 -4.27 32.66
C THR A 142 -9.00 -3.75 33.56
N ASN A 143 -10.08 -4.53 33.63
CA ASN A 143 -11.14 -4.31 34.61
C ASN A 143 -10.50 -4.34 36.00
N GLU A 144 -10.71 -3.24 36.67
CA GLU A 144 -10.46 -3.09 38.10
C GLU A 144 -11.03 -4.31 38.87
N ASP A 145 -10.22 -4.81 39.78
CA ASP A 145 -10.49 -5.90 40.67
C ASP A 145 -11.78 -5.61 41.50
N PRO A 146 -12.88 -6.38 41.33
CA PRO A 146 -14.10 -6.12 42.06
C PRO A 146 -14.09 -6.66 43.49
N PHE A 147 -12.98 -7.19 43.99
CA PHE A 147 -12.83 -7.68 45.35
C PHE A 147 -11.74 -6.96 46.13
N GLY A 148 -12.03 -5.68 46.44
CA GLY A 148 -11.29 -4.99 47.48
C GLY A 148 -11.63 -5.62 48.85
N LEU A 149 -10.69 -6.31 49.42
CA LEU A 149 -10.56 -6.57 50.86
C LEU A 149 -9.13 -6.24 51.28
#